data_bc865693089253ccaf7ddd633b212723
#
_entry.id   bc865693089253ccaf7ddd633b212723
#
_cell.length_a   1.000
_cell.length_b   1.000
_cell.length_c   1.000
_cell.angle_alpha   90.00
_cell.angle_beta   90.00
_cell.angle_gamma   90.00
#
_symmetry.space_group_name_H-M   'P 1'
#
loop_
_entity.id
_entity.type
_entity.pdbx_description
1 polymer ?
#
loop_
_entity_poly.entity_id
_entity_poly.type
_entity_poly.pdbx_seq_one_letter_code
_entity_poly.pdbx_strand_id
1 'polypeptide(L)'
;MASEQAHDDAPKRAKQDDTDDKLAIVGRSVTINRPRSELFAYWRDFSQLPRFMQAIERVAVDGDRSTWTIKAPAGQQVTLETEMVGVVENQSIGWRSVEGSQIKTAGIVTFADAPADRGTVVTAEIAYEPPGGDVGRLFAKLFQAEPNIQARHELKRFKMLMETGEIADASFHIAKDGDH
;
A
#
# COMPACT_ATOMS: atom_id res chain seq x y z
N MET A 1 -32.45 47.75 21.63
CA MET A 1 -32.64 46.58 20.79
C MET A 1 -31.25 46.09 20.41
N ALA A 2 -30.80 45.08 21.10
CA ALA A 2 -29.50 44.45 20.82
C ALA A 2 -29.67 43.41 19.73
N SER A 3 -28.97 43.58 18.59
CA SER A 3 -28.89 42.57 17.55
C SER A 3 -27.79 41.58 17.94
N GLU A 4 -28.26 40.40 18.25
CA GLU A 4 -27.42 39.21 18.52
C GLU A 4 -26.76 38.76 17.23
N GLN A 5 -25.43 38.94 17.15
CA GLN A 5 -24.63 38.37 16.08
C GLN A 5 -24.33 36.91 16.43
N ALA A 6 -24.90 36.01 15.64
CA ALA A 6 -24.57 34.61 15.69
C ALA A 6 -23.08 34.42 15.38
N HIS A 7 -22.35 33.90 16.36
CA HIS A 7 -20.98 33.46 16.21
C HIS A 7 -20.97 32.13 15.44
N ASP A 8 -20.53 32.19 14.20
CA ASP A 8 -20.33 31.02 13.37
C ASP A 8 -18.95 30.36 13.73
N ASP A 9 -19.00 29.39 14.62
CA ASP A 9 -17.88 28.59 15.05
C ASP A 9 -17.66 27.40 14.07
N ALA A 10 -17.58 27.69 12.78
CA ALA A 10 -17.06 26.70 11.84
C ALA A 10 -15.54 26.55 12.02
N PRO A 11 -15.00 25.35 12.24
CA PRO A 11 -13.57 25.17 12.35
C PRO A 11 -12.91 25.63 11.06
N LYS A 12 -12.02 26.63 11.16
CA LYS A 12 -11.20 27.11 10.06
C LYS A 12 -10.42 25.93 9.53
N ARG A 13 -10.73 25.48 8.30
CA ARG A 13 -9.86 24.58 7.54
C ARG A 13 -8.45 25.17 7.58
N ALA A 14 -7.53 24.43 8.17
CA ALA A 14 -6.12 24.75 8.10
C ALA A 14 -5.75 24.99 6.62
N LYS A 15 -5.15 26.13 6.34
CA LYS A 15 -4.56 26.39 5.04
C LYS A 15 -3.57 25.28 4.76
N GLN A 16 -3.90 24.44 3.80
CA GLN A 16 -2.99 23.46 3.23
C GLN A 16 -1.86 24.24 2.57
N ASP A 17 -0.65 24.02 3.04
CA ASP A 17 0.56 24.65 2.47
C ASP A 17 0.68 24.20 1.01
N ASP A 18 0.86 25.17 0.11
CA ASP A 18 0.94 25.02 -1.36
C ASP A 18 2.15 24.20 -1.86
N THR A 19 2.90 23.56 -0.97
CA THR A 19 4.04 22.70 -1.30
C THR A 19 3.70 21.23 -1.48
N ASP A 20 2.46 20.83 -1.21
CA ASP A 20 2.03 19.42 -1.18
C ASP A 20 1.17 18.99 -2.38
N ASP A 21 1.07 19.82 -3.40
CA ASP A 21 0.14 19.65 -4.54
C ASP A 21 0.57 18.57 -5.55
N LYS A 22 1.64 17.79 -5.26
CA LYS A 22 2.14 16.73 -6.16
C LYS A 22 2.05 15.33 -5.59
N LEU A 23 1.69 15.17 -4.32
CA LEU A 23 1.62 13.86 -3.69
C LEU A 23 0.21 13.26 -3.81
N ALA A 24 0.11 12.15 -4.52
CA ALA A 24 -1.08 11.33 -4.48
C ALA A 24 -1.02 10.42 -3.25
N ILE A 25 -2.07 10.43 -2.42
CA ILE A 25 -2.18 9.59 -1.23
C ILE A 25 -3.28 8.55 -1.45
N VAL A 26 -2.94 7.30 -1.21
CA VAL A 26 -3.85 6.17 -1.26
C VAL A 26 -3.87 5.49 0.10
N GLY A 27 -5.04 5.41 0.72
CA GLY A 27 -5.22 4.73 2.00
C GLY A 27 -6.34 3.68 1.93
N ARG A 28 -6.11 2.49 2.48
CA ARG A 28 -7.09 1.40 2.58
C ARG A 28 -6.89 0.60 3.84
N SER A 29 -8.00 0.04 4.33
CA SER A 29 -8.01 -0.81 5.52
C SER A 29 -8.71 -2.14 5.27
N VAL A 30 -8.29 -3.15 6.01
CA VAL A 30 -8.91 -4.46 6.04
C VAL A 30 -8.87 -5.01 7.47
N THR A 31 -9.89 -5.75 7.88
CA THR A 31 -9.88 -6.48 9.14
C THR A 31 -9.50 -7.93 8.88
N ILE A 32 -8.47 -8.41 9.57
CA ILE A 32 -7.92 -9.76 9.44
C ILE A 32 -8.05 -10.46 10.79
N ASN A 33 -8.64 -11.65 10.80
CA ASN A 33 -8.83 -12.45 12.02
C ASN A 33 -7.52 -13.16 12.43
N ARG A 34 -6.51 -12.36 12.77
CA ARG A 34 -5.19 -12.80 13.27
C ARG A 34 -4.65 -11.76 14.25
N PRO A 35 -3.77 -12.16 15.19
CA PRO A 35 -3.13 -11.24 16.12
C PRO A 35 -2.23 -10.22 15.42
N ARG A 36 -2.13 -9.02 15.95
CA ARG A 36 -1.25 -7.96 15.43
C ARG A 36 0.20 -8.41 15.27
N SER A 37 0.71 -9.13 16.24
CA SER A 37 2.09 -9.61 16.25
C SER A 37 2.41 -10.52 15.07
N GLU A 38 1.48 -11.36 14.67
CA GLU A 38 1.64 -12.26 13.51
C GLU A 38 1.66 -11.48 12.20
N LEU A 39 0.72 -10.55 12.03
CA LEU A 39 0.62 -9.71 10.83
C LEU A 39 1.81 -8.76 10.70
N PHE A 40 2.23 -8.16 11.80
CA PHE A 40 3.41 -7.31 11.86
C PHE A 40 4.68 -8.07 11.49
N ALA A 41 4.90 -9.22 12.07
CA ALA A 41 6.07 -10.04 11.79
C ALA A 41 6.16 -10.45 10.32
N TYR A 42 5.02 -10.80 9.71
CA TYR A 42 4.97 -11.13 8.30
C TYR A 42 5.29 -9.93 7.41
N TRP A 43 4.67 -8.79 7.66
CA TRP A 43 4.86 -7.58 6.85
C TRP A 43 6.25 -6.99 7.01
N ARG A 44 6.85 -7.10 8.18
CA ARG A 44 8.19 -6.59 8.46
C ARG A 44 9.26 -7.19 7.55
N ASP A 45 9.09 -8.41 7.11
CA ASP A 45 9.94 -9.01 6.09
C ASP A 45 9.42 -8.67 4.70
N PHE A 46 9.93 -7.58 4.14
CA PHE A 46 9.51 -7.10 2.82
C PHE A 46 9.77 -8.11 1.70
N SER A 47 10.65 -9.08 1.89
CA SER A 47 10.87 -10.14 0.90
C SER A 47 9.66 -11.06 0.73
N GLN A 48 8.72 -11.05 1.69
CA GLN A 48 7.47 -11.81 1.64
C GLN A 48 6.32 -11.09 0.91
N LEU A 49 6.43 -9.78 0.73
CA LEU A 49 5.37 -8.96 0.13
C LEU A 49 4.96 -9.38 -1.28
N PRO A 50 5.86 -9.87 -2.16
CA PRO A 50 5.49 -10.38 -3.47
C PRO A 50 4.47 -11.50 -3.46
N ARG A 51 4.32 -12.23 -2.34
CA ARG A 51 3.34 -13.31 -2.23
C ARG A 51 1.90 -12.83 -2.36
N PHE A 52 1.59 -11.60 -1.96
CA PHE A 52 0.25 -11.03 -2.09
C PHE A 52 0.19 -9.75 -2.94
N MET A 53 1.31 -9.10 -3.20
CA MET A 53 1.41 -7.92 -4.06
C MET A 53 1.79 -8.33 -5.48
N GLN A 54 0.81 -8.41 -6.37
CA GLN A 54 1.00 -8.97 -7.73
C GLN A 54 1.94 -8.14 -8.61
N ALA A 55 1.95 -6.82 -8.44
CA ALA A 55 2.80 -5.94 -9.21
C ALA A 55 4.29 -6.04 -8.84
N ILE A 56 4.60 -6.60 -7.68
CA ILE A 56 5.95 -6.71 -7.17
C ILE A 56 6.49 -8.10 -7.49
N GLU A 57 7.55 -8.14 -8.30
CA GLU A 57 8.21 -9.40 -8.66
C GLU A 57 9.10 -9.90 -7.54
N ARG A 58 9.90 -9.00 -6.94
CA ARG A 58 10.88 -9.33 -5.92
C ARG A 58 11.20 -8.13 -5.06
N VAL A 59 11.50 -8.39 -3.80
CA VAL A 59 12.11 -7.42 -2.88
C VAL A 59 13.37 -8.05 -2.29
N ALA A 60 14.52 -7.43 -2.55
CA ALA A 60 15.78 -7.79 -1.92
C ALA A 60 16.00 -6.89 -0.70
N VAL A 61 16.17 -7.50 0.47
CA VAL A 61 16.33 -6.80 1.75
C VAL A 61 17.78 -6.85 2.20
N ASP A 62 18.33 -5.69 2.55
CA ASP A 62 19.65 -5.53 3.14
C ASP A 62 19.56 -4.57 4.34
N GLY A 63 19.44 -5.12 5.55
CA GLY A 63 19.19 -4.35 6.76
C GLY A 63 17.87 -3.57 6.67
N ASP A 64 17.94 -2.25 6.83
CA ASP A 64 16.77 -1.36 6.71
C ASP A 64 16.49 -0.93 5.26
N ARG A 65 17.37 -1.27 4.32
CA ARG A 65 17.20 -0.96 2.91
C ARG A 65 16.58 -2.12 2.16
N SER A 66 15.75 -1.79 1.17
CA SER A 66 15.09 -2.75 0.31
C SER A 66 15.12 -2.28 -1.13
N THR A 67 15.39 -3.20 -2.04
CA THR A 67 15.35 -2.98 -3.49
C THR A 67 14.15 -3.73 -4.06
N TRP A 68 13.20 -3.00 -4.61
CA TRP A 68 11.97 -3.51 -5.16
C TRP A 68 12.07 -3.61 -6.68
N THR A 69 11.73 -4.76 -7.21
CA THR A 69 11.56 -4.96 -8.65
C THR A 69 10.07 -5.04 -8.95
N ILE A 70 9.57 -4.04 -9.66
CA ILE A 70 8.14 -3.87 -9.97
C ILE A 70 7.92 -4.22 -11.43
N LYS A 71 6.93 -5.07 -11.70
CA LYS A 71 6.55 -5.46 -13.07
C LYS A 71 5.90 -4.28 -13.78
N ALA A 72 6.33 -4.03 -15.00
CA ALA A 72 5.75 -3.03 -15.88
C ALA A 72 5.24 -3.69 -17.17
N PRO A 73 4.37 -3.03 -17.95
CA PRO A 73 3.86 -3.54 -19.22
C PRO A 73 4.98 -3.92 -20.20
N ALA A 74 4.70 -4.86 -21.10
CA ALA A 74 5.62 -5.33 -22.14
C ALA A 74 6.91 -5.99 -21.60
N GLY A 75 6.83 -6.65 -20.42
CA GLY A 75 7.98 -7.33 -19.83
C GLY A 75 9.03 -6.38 -19.25
N GLN A 76 8.72 -5.11 -19.14
CA GLN A 76 9.61 -4.12 -18.52
C GLN A 76 9.56 -4.21 -16.99
N GLN A 77 10.55 -3.63 -16.34
CA GLN A 77 10.66 -3.57 -14.88
C GLN A 77 11.03 -2.17 -14.43
N VAL A 78 10.53 -1.80 -13.26
CA VAL A 78 10.91 -0.58 -12.56
C VAL A 78 11.57 -0.97 -11.24
N THR A 79 12.70 -0.38 -10.94
CA THR A 79 13.44 -0.62 -9.69
C THR A 79 13.24 0.58 -8.76
N LEU A 80 12.94 0.27 -7.50
CA LEU A 80 12.75 1.24 -6.44
C LEU A 80 13.60 0.83 -5.23
N GLU A 81 14.36 1.76 -4.69
CA GLU A 81 15.06 1.56 -3.42
C GLU A 81 14.38 2.34 -2.30
N THR A 82 14.15 1.66 -1.19
CA THR A 82 13.53 2.24 0.00
C THR A 82 14.35 1.96 1.24
N GLU A 83 14.14 2.77 2.25
CA GLU A 83 14.59 2.53 3.61
C GLU A 83 13.39 2.42 4.56
N MET A 84 13.49 1.52 5.53
CA MET A 84 12.48 1.34 6.56
C MET A 84 12.61 2.45 7.60
N VAL A 85 11.50 3.07 7.96
CA VAL A 85 11.44 4.19 8.91
C VAL A 85 10.24 4.05 9.84
N GLY A 86 10.30 4.62 11.02
CA GLY A 86 9.14 4.70 11.91
C GLY A 86 8.55 3.34 12.32
N VAL A 87 9.41 2.33 12.49
CA VAL A 87 8.99 1.01 12.95
C VAL A 87 8.66 1.06 14.44
N VAL A 88 7.42 0.74 14.77
CA VAL A 88 6.96 0.54 16.14
C VAL A 88 6.40 -0.87 16.24
N GLU A 89 7.01 -1.70 17.09
CA GLU A 89 6.69 -3.12 17.20
C GLU A 89 5.19 -3.37 17.38
N ASN A 90 4.64 -4.26 16.56
CA ASN A 90 3.22 -4.63 16.52
C ASN A 90 2.23 -3.48 16.26
N GLN A 91 2.72 -2.29 15.85
CA GLN A 91 1.88 -1.11 15.61
C GLN A 91 2.03 -0.54 14.20
N SER A 92 3.27 -0.32 13.75
CA SER A 92 3.49 0.31 12.46
C SER A 92 4.82 -0.04 11.83
N ILE A 93 4.84 -0.01 10.49
CA ILE A 93 6.03 -0.12 9.66
C ILE A 93 5.93 0.95 8.59
N GLY A 94 6.87 1.88 8.60
CA GLY A 94 6.97 2.89 7.57
C GLY A 94 8.15 2.63 6.64
N TRP A 95 8.08 3.18 5.45
CA TRP A 95 9.17 3.18 4.46
C TRP A 95 9.15 4.45 3.64
N ARG A 96 10.28 4.79 3.08
CA ARG A 96 10.42 5.90 2.12
C ARG A 96 11.47 5.56 1.08
N SER A 97 11.34 6.12 -0.11
CA SER A 97 12.38 6.02 -1.12
C SER A 97 13.67 6.70 -0.64
N VAL A 98 14.82 6.13 -1.01
CA VAL A 98 16.10 6.73 -0.69
C VAL A 98 16.32 8.01 -1.50
N GLU A 99 17.15 8.91 -0.98
CA GLU A 99 17.51 10.13 -1.68
C GLU A 99 18.13 9.84 -3.05
N GLY A 100 17.74 10.60 -4.07
CA GLY A 100 18.18 10.39 -5.45
C GLY A 100 17.38 9.35 -6.24
N SER A 101 16.36 8.72 -5.65
CA SER A 101 15.46 7.81 -6.36
C SER A 101 14.68 8.52 -7.47
N GLN A 102 14.49 7.83 -8.60
CA GLN A 102 13.64 8.32 -9.69
C GLN A 102 12.16 8.37 -9.28
N ILE A 103 11.73 7.49 -8.39
CA ILE A 103 10.39 7.44 -7.85
C ILE A 103 10.45 7.89 -6.39
N LYS A 104 9.73 8.95 -6.08
CA LYS A 104 9.56 9.41 -4.71
C LYS A 104 8.28 8.82 -4.14
N THR A 105 8.42 8.01 -3.13
CA THR A 105 7.31 7.36 -2.44
C THR A 105 7.62 7.21 -0.96
N ALA A 106 6.58 7.27 -0.17
CA ALA A 106 6.61 6.92 1.24
C ALA A 106 5.34 6.17 1.59
N GLY A 107 5.39 5.31 2.55
CA GLY A 107 4.23 4.58 2.99
C GLY A 107 4.32 4.19 4.44
N ILE A 108 3.17 3.84 5.00
CA ILE A 108 3.05 3.29 6.35
C ILE A 108 1.96 2.24 6.35
N VAL A 109 2.23 1.14 7.02
CA VAL A 109 1.21 0.17 7.39
C VAL A 109 1.05 0.19 8.90
N THR A 110 -0.19 0.24 9.36
CA THR A 110 -0.54 0.24 10.78
C THR A 110 -1.39 -0.96 11.13
N PHE A 111 -1.22 -1.44 12.35
CA PHE A 111 -1.90 -2.61 12.90
C PHE A 111 -2.57 -2.21 14.21
N ALA A 112 -3.88 -2.26 14.24
CA ALA A 112 -4.69 -1.93 15.42
C ALA A 112 -5.65 -3.07 15.77
N ASP A 113 -5.92 -3.28 17.05
CA ASP A 113 -6.89 -4.31 17.44
C ASP A 113 -8.27 -3.97 16.92
N ALA A 114 -8.93 -4.94 16.28
CA ALA A 114 -10.30 -4.79 15.82
C ALA A 114 -11.28 -4.88 16.99
N PRO A 115 -12.42 -4.15 16.93
CA PRO A 115 -13.46 -4.26 17.96
C PRO A 115 -13.99 -5.70 18.11
N ALA A 116 -14.42 -6.05 19.33
CA ALA A 116 -15.03 -7.34 19.65
C ALA A 116 -14.17 -8.58 19.29
N ASP A 117 -12.86 -8.48 19.55
CA ASP A 117 -11.89 -9.58 19.34
C ASP A 117 -11.89 -10.17 17.92
N ARG A 118 -12.20 -9.35 16.91
CA ARG A 118 -12.24 -9.79 15.51
C ARG A 118 -10.87 -9.75 14.80
N GLY A 119 -9.80 -9.72 15.58
CA GLY A 119 -8.44 -9.72 15.06
C GLY A 119 -7.86 -8.32 14.96
N THR A 120 -7.35 -7.95 13.79
CA THR A 120 -6.57 -6.74 13.59
C THR A 120 -7.10 -5.94 12.40
N VAL A 121 -7.21 -4.62 12.56
CA VAL A 121 -7.38 -3.69 11.46
C VAL A 121 -6.01 -3.33 10.91
N VAL A 122 -5.76 -3.68 9.67
CA VAL A 122 -4.54 -3.32 8.92
C VAL A 122 -4.88 -2.18 7.99
N THR A 123 -4.18 -1.07 8.14
CA THR A 123 -4.32 0.11 7.28
C THR A 123 -3.01 0.39 6.57
N ALA A 124 -3.04 0.44 5.25
CA ALA A 124 -1.90 0.82 4.43
C ALA A 124 -2.16 2.18 3.78
N GLU A 125 -1.22 3.08 3.93
CA GLU A 125 -1.23 4.42 3.32
C GLU A 125 0.04 4.60 2.52
N ILE A 126 -0.09 5.02 1.26
CA ILE A 126 1.03 5.23 0.36
C ILE A 126 0.90 6.63 -0.24
N ALA A 127 1.95 7.40 -0.12
CA ALA A 127 2.12 8.68 -0.80
C ALA A 127 3.16 8.53 -1.90
N TYR A 128 2.91 9.06 -3.07
CA TYR A 128 3.86 9.03 -4.17
C TYR A 128 3.79 10.31 -5.00
N GLU A 129 4.94 10.70 -5.52
CA GLU A 129 5.06 11.77 -6.51
C GLU A 129 5.19 11.12 -7.88
N PRO A 130 4.25 11.39 -8.82
CA PRO A 130 4.35 10.84 -10.17
C PRO A 130 5.67 11.25 -10.82
N PRO A 131 6.53 10.29 -11.22
CA PRO A 131 7.78 10.62 -11.87
C PRO A 131 7.54 11.20 -13.28
N GLY A 132 8.43 12.08 -13.73
CA GLY A 132 8.41 12.60 -15.10
C GLY A 132 9.06 11.67 -16.13
N GLY A 133 8.93 11.99 -17.41
CA GLY A 133 9.61 11.31 -18.51
C GLY A 133 9.13 9.89 -18.77
N ASP A 134 10.02 9.02 -19.24
CA ASP A 134 9.70 7.63 -19.63
C ASP A 134 9.34 6.77 -18.42
N VAL A 135 9.99 6.98 -17.28
CA VAL A 135 9.66 6.32 -16.02
C VAL A 135 8.25 6.71 -15.57
N GLY A 136 7.86 7.99 -15.73
CA GLY A 136 6.51 8.46 -15.43
C GLY A 136 5.44 7.79 -16.30
N ARG A 137 5.72 7.58 -17.57
CA ARG A 137 4.81 6.86 -18.47
C ARG A 137 4.64 5.40 -18.08
N LEU A 138 5.72 4.71 -17.72
CA LEU A 138 5.67 3.34 -17.21
C LEU A 138 4.89 3.26 -15.90
N PHE A 139 5.17 4.19 -14.99
CA PHE A 139 4.50 4.26 -13.69
C PHE A 139 3.00 4.56 -13.86
N ALA A 140 2.63 5.49 -14.73
CA ALA A 140 1.24 5.79 -15.05
C ALA A 140 0.50 4.58 -15.62
N LYS A 141 1.15 3.76 -16.45
CA LYS A 141 0.56 2.52 -16.96
C LYS A 141 0.36 1.45 -15.89
N LEU A 142 1.26 1.35 -14.92
CA LEU A 142 1.12 0.46 -13.76
C LEU A 142 -0.08 0.83 -12.89
N PHE A 143 -0.35 2.13 -12.76
CA PHE A 143 -1.42 2.67 -11.92
C PHE A 143 -2.64 3.15 -12.72
N GLN A 144 -2.79 2.73 -13.99
CA GLN A 144 -3.95 3.06 -14.83
C GLN A 144 -5.27 2.46 -14.34
N ALA A 145 -5.22 1.31 -13.67
CA ALA A 145 -6.33 0.87 -12.84
C ALA A 145 -6.27 1.68 -11.55
N GLU A 146 -7.36 2.36 -11.20
CA GLU A 146 -7.44 3.24 -10.04
C GLU A 146 -6.58 2.71 -8.87
N PRO A 147 -5.58 3.47 -8.36
CA PRO A 147 -4.65 3.01 -7.32
C PRO A 147 -5.37 2.49 -6.07
N ASN A 148 -6.54 3.02 -5.81
CA ASN A 148 -7.45 2.63 -4.75
C ASN A 148 -7.99 1.21 -4.89
N ILE A 149 -8.32 0.78 -6.11
CA ILE A 149 -8.81 -0.58 -6.37
C ILE A 149 -7.68 -1.57 -6.18
N GLN A 150 -6.49 -1.26 -6.68
CA GLN A 150 -5.31 -2.11 -6.55
C GLN A 150 -4.93 -2.30 -5.08
N ALA A 151 -4.80 -1.24 -4.30
CA ALA A 151 -4.51 -1.32 -2.87
C ALA A 151 -5.55 -2.15 -2.10
N ARG A 152 -6.84 -2.03 -2.46
CA ARG A 152 -7.91 -2.85 -1.89
C ARG A 152 -7.73 -4.33 -2.22
N HIS A 153 -7.36 -4.68 -3.45
CA HIS A 153 -7.11 -6.06 -3.85
C HIS A 153 -5.91 -6.65 -3.14
N GLU A 154 -4.83 -5.91 -3.02
CA GLU A 154 -3.62 -6.34 -2.31
C GLU A 154 -3.90 -6.65 -0.84
N LEU A 155 -4.62 -5.78 -0.12
CA LEU A 155 -5.00 -6.02 1.27
C LEU A 155 -5.96 -7.21 1.43
N LYS A 156 -6.87 -7.43 0.49
CA LYS A 156 -7.72 -8.64 0.49
C LYS A 156 -6.91 -9.91 0.27
N ARG A 157 -5.92 -9.87 -0.60
CA ARG A 157 -4.99 -10.98 -0.83
C ARG A 157 -4.17 -11.28 0.42
N PHE A 158 -3.68 -10.23 1.10
CA PHE A 158 -3.01 -10.36 2.39
C PHE A 158 -3.92 -11.03 3.44
N LYS A 159 -5.17 -10.59 3.54
CA LYS A 159 -6.17 -11.20 4.42
C LYS A 159 -6.34 -12.70 4.12
N MET A 160 -6.54 -13.07 2.87
CA MET A 160 -6.68 -14.48 2.48
C MET A 160 -5.44 -15.29 2.86
N LEU A 161 -4.25 -14.79 2.55
CA LEU A 161 -3.00 -15.45 2.88
C LEU A 161 -2.85 -15.68 4.38
N MET A 162 -3.14 -14.66 5.20
CA MET A 162 -2.95 -14.75 6.65
C MET A 162 -4.02 -15.61 7.33
N GLU A 163 -5.26 -15.58 6.86
CA GLU A 163 -6.34 -16.36 7.48
C GLU A 163 -6.37 -17.81 7.01
N THR A 164 -6.01 -18.10 5.78
CA THR A 164 -6.13 -19.45 5.18
C THR A 164 -4.81 -20.09 4.78
N GLY A 165 -3.72 -19.32 4.72
CA GLY A 165 -2.42 -19.76 4.19
C GLY A 165 -2.34 -19.80 2.66
N GLU A 166 -3.42 -19.47 1.95
CA GLU A 166 -3.51 -19.54 0.50
C GLU A 166 -4.18 -18.29 -0.08
N ILE A 167 -3.83 -17.95 -1.31
CA ILE A 167 -4.53 -16.95 -2.09
C ILE A 167 -5.29 -17.66 -3.18
N ALA A 168 -6.62 -17.59 -3.11
CA ALA A 168 -7.47 -18.11 -4.17
C ALA A 168 -7.38 -17.18 -5.38
N ASP A 169 -6.70 -17.60 -6.42
CA ASP A 169 -6.80 -16.98 -7.73
C ASP A 169 -8.08 -17.50 -8.41
N ALA A 170 -8.95 -16.56 -8.78
CA ALA A 170 -10.10 -16.87 -9.62
C ALA A 170 -9.67 -17.08 -11.08
N SER A 171 -8.69 -17.91 -11.32
CA SER A 171 -8.42 -18.44 -12.65
C SER A 171 -9.39 -19.60 -12.87
N PHE A 172 -10.57 -19.28 -13.38
CA PHE A 172 -11.44 -20.27 -13.98
C PHE A 172 -10.68 -20.87 -15.17
N HIS A 173 -10.06 -22.02 -14.97
CA HIS A 173 -9.77 -22.91 -16.06
C HIS A 173 -11.11 -23.46 -16.57
N ILE A 174 -11.65 -22.83 -17.61
CA ILE A 174 -12.63 -23.49 -18.45
C ILE A 174 -11.84 -24.65 -19.08
N ALA A 175 -11.98 -25.83 -18.51
CA ALA A 175 -11.57 -27.04 -19.18
C ALA A 175 -12.35 -27.08 -20.49
N LYS A 176 -11.63 -26.89 -21.58
CA LYS A 176 -12.16 -27.10 -22.93
C LYS A 176 -12.35 -28.60 -23.06
N ASP A 177 -13.55 -29.09 -22.76
CA ASP A 177 -13.93 -30.45 -23.07
C ASP A 177 -13.73 -30.67 -24.56
N GLY A 178 -12.76 -31.52 -24.87
CA GLY A 178 -12.48 -31.91 -26.22
C GLY A 178 -13.63 -32.71 -26.76
N ASP A 179 -14.11 -32.24 -27.89
CA ASP A 179 -15.02 -32.91 -28.77
C ASP A 179 -14.37 -34.18 -29.35
N HIS A 180 -15.14 -35.25 -29.28
CA HIS A 180 -14.89 -36.49 -30.02
C HIS A 180 -15.66 -36.50 -31.31
#